data_b7fe63dafe9d8f531ee0ee59c6bf798d
#
_entry.id   b7fe63dafe9d8f531ee0ee59c6bf798d
#
_cell.length_a   1.000
_cell.length_b   1.000
_cell.length_c   1.000
_cell.angle_alpha   90.00
_cell.angle_beta   90.00
_cell.angle_gamma   90.00
#
_symmetry.space_group_name_H-M   'P 1'
#
loop_
_entity.id
_entity.type
_entity.pdbx_description
1 polymer ?
#
loop_
_entity_poly.entity_id
_entity_poly.type
_entity_poly.pdbx_seq_one_letter_code
_entity_poly.pdbx_strand_id
1 'polypeptide(L)'
;MCMDVRKICECGAHNVQFHLRDNIMLPEVISRLFCPACPGNTPFDGSSMLYDNGWVIEYDMELACSLAEKKLKIDPDTVVPGFIFDSGYICWQEMYPGEQADIKDERQKIIELLKEDRQQYLEAMQIWNINRIEQLKAQGWRKVQRA
;
A
#
# COMPACT_ATOMS: atom_id res chain seq x y z
N MET A 1 14.11 7.97 8.91
CA MET A 1 13.06 7.32 9.73
C MET A 1 11.76 7.30 8.94
N CYS A 2 11.10 6.16 8.87
CA CYS A 2 9.82 6.04 8.16
C CYS A 2 8.66 6.40 9.08
N MET A 3 7.56 6.86 8.48
CA MET A 3 6.35 7.24 9.22
C MET A 3 5.14 6.58 8.57
N ASP A 4 4.16 6.20 9.38
CA ASP A 4 2.89 5.70 8.90
C ASP A 4 1.80 6.75 9.14
N VAL A 5 0.92 6.92 8.15
CA VAL A 5 -0.15 7.91 8.19
C VAL A 5 -1.47 7.24 7.85
N ARG A 6 -2.52 7.60 8.58
CA ARG A 6 -3.86 7.07 8.32
C ARG A 6 -4.66 8.06 7.46
N LYS A 7 -5.30 7.52 6.43
CA LYS A 7 -6.21 8.28 5.56
C LYS A 7 -7.53 7.52 5.42
N ILE A 8 -8.60 8.27 5.20
CA ILE A 8 -9.94 7.73 5.01
C ILE A 8 -10.34 7.94 3.54
N CYS A 9 -10.95 6.92 2.91
CA CYS A 9 -11.44 7.06 1.55
C CYS A 9 -12.58 8.07 1.46
N GLU A 10 -12.84 8.59 0.26
CA GLU A 10 -13.82 9.66 0.05
C GLU A 10 -15.24 9.27 0.49
N CYS A 11 -15.61 8.00 0.42
CA CYS A 11 -16.91 7.53 0.91
C CYS A 11 -16.96 7.33 2.43
N GLY A 12 -15.82 7.42 3.12
CA GLY A 12 -15.73 7.27 4.56
C GLY A 12 -15.81 5.84 5.09
N ALA A 13 -15.92 4.84 4.22
CA ALA A 13 -16.15 3.46 4.63
C ALA A 13 -14.87 2.74 5.12
N HIS A 14 -13.71 3.19 4.68
CA HIS A 14 -12.44 2.50 4.96
C HIS A 14 -11.37 3.46 5.46
N ASN A 15 -10.61 2.97 6.45
CA ASN A 15 -9.37 3.57 6.93
C ASN A 15 -8.19 2.82 6.36
N VAL A 16 -7.20 3.53 5.84
CA VAL A 16 -5.99 2.92 5.26
C VAL A 16 -4.76 3.57 5.87
N GLN A 17 -3.77 2.76 6.21
CA GLN A 17 -2.47 3.27 6.64
C GLN A 17 -1.51 3.28 5.46
N PHE A 18 -0.88 4.43 5.27
CA PHE A 18 0.16 4.62 4.27
C PHE A 18 1.52 4.63 4.96
N HIS A 19 2.50 4.05 4.27
CA HIS A 19 3.89 4.08 4.70
C HIS A 19 4.63 5.18 3.93
N LEU A 20 5.31 6.07 4.66
CA LEU A 20 6.10 7.16 4.10
C LEU A 20 7.58 6.89 4.36
N ARG A 21 8.29 6.49 3.32
CA ARG A 21 9.70 6.13 3.40
C ARG A 21 10.55 7.35 3.70
N ASP A 22 11.34 7.26 4.78
CA ASP A 22 12.33 8.28 5.19
C ASP A 22 11.76 9.70 5.37
N ASN A 23 10.44 9.83 5.47
CA ASN A 23 9.75 11.11 5.60
C ASN A 23 10.09 12.12 4.49
N ILE A 24 10.47 11.62 3.32
CA ILE A 24 10.81 12.47 2.17
C ILE A 24 9.57 13.17 1.63
N MET A 25 8.48 12.40 1.48
CA MET A 25 7.18 12.95 1.10
C MET A 25 6.37 13.26 2.36
N LEU A 26 5.54 14.30 2.31
CA LEU A 26 4.67 14.70 3.42
C LEU A 26 3.30 14.02 3.30
N PRO A 27 2.58 13.84 4.43
CA PRO A 27 1.21 13.30 4.37
C PRO A 27 0.28 14.08 3.46
N GLU A 28 0.50 15.38 3.32
CA GLU A 28 -0.29 16.27 2.48
C GLU A 28 -0.18 15.96 0.98
N VAL A 29 0.83 15.19 0.57
CA VAL A 29 0.95 14.72 -0.82
C VAL A 29 -0.21 13.79 -1.18
N ILE A 30 -0.78 13.08 -0.20
CA ILE A 30 -1.99 12.28 -0.42
C ILE A 30 -3.18 13.25 -0.43
N SER A 31 -3.65 13.58 -1.62
CA SER A 31 -4.73 14.53 -1.82
C SER A 31 -6.10 13.89 -1.57
N ARG A 32 -6.36 12.74 -2.18
CA ARG A 32 -7.60 11.98 -2.00
C ARG A 32 -7.34 10.48 -2.11
N LEU A 33 -8.23 9.69 -1.51
CA LEU A 33 -8.19 8.24 -1.56
C LEU A 33 -9.58 7.71 -1.91
N PHE A 34 -9.65 6.80 -2.88
CA PHE A 34 -10.90 6.18 -3.31
C PHE A 34 -10.79 4.66 -3.11
N CYS A 35 -11.74 4.07 -2.36
CA CYS A 35 -11.84 2.62 -2.24
C CYS A 35 -12.61 2.03 -3.44
N PRO A 36 -12.60 0.70 -3.64
CA PRO A 36 -13.35 0.10 -4.75
C PRO A 36 -14.85 0.35 -4.71
N ALA A 37 -15.41 0.62 -3.51
CA ALA A 37 -16.82 0.89 -3.33
C ALA A 37 -17.16 2.38 -3.38
N CYS A 38 -16.17 3.27 -3.50
CA CYS A 38 -16.44 4.69 -3.64
C CYS A 38 -17.27 4.96 -4.87
N PRO A 39 -18.37 5.75 -4.77
CA PRO A 39 -19.16 6.10 -5.95
C PRO A 39 -18.30 6.92 -6.89
N GLY A 40 -17.91 6.30 -8.00
CA GLY A 40 -16.87 6.83 -8.87
C GLY A 40 -17.42 7.69 -9.99
N ASN A 41 -17.67 8.96 -9.72
CA ASN A 41 -17.87 9.94 -10.79
C ASN A 41 -16.59 10.74 -11.07
N THR A 42 -15.52 10.46 -10.36
CA THR A 42 -14.23 11.14 -10.59
C THR A 42 -13.49 10.39 -11.69
N PRO A 43 -13.24 11.03 -12.85
CA PRO A 43 -12.47 10.37 -13.91
C PRO A 43 -11.04 10.11 -13.43
N PHE A 44 -10.48 8.96 -13.80
CA PHE A 44 -9.10 8.61 -13.49
C PHE A 44 -8.15 9.49 -14.32
N ASP A 45 -7.23 10.15 -13.63
CA ASP A 45 -6.20 10.97 -14.26
C ASP A 45 -4.82 10.37 -13.93
N GLY A 46 -4.21 9.71 -14.91
CA GLY A 46 -2.91 9.05 -14.72
C GLY A 46 -1.75 9.99 -14.42
N SER A 47 -1.92 11.31 -14.62
CA SER A 47 -0.88 12.29 -14.28
C SER A 47 -0.78 12.55 -12.78
N SER A 48 -1.83 12.29 -12.02
CA SER A 48 -1.88 12.55 -10.57
C SER A 48 -2.41 11.39 -9.75
N MET A 49 -2.95 10.36 -10.37
CA MET A 49 -3.61 9.25 -9.70
C MET A 49 -2.91 7.92 -9.96
N LEU A 50 -2.95 7.04 -8.97
CA LEU A 50 -2.46 5.67 -9.07
C LEU A 50 -3.62 4.70 -8.81
N TYR A 51 -3.75 3.71 -9.69
CA TYR A 51 -4.75 2.64 -9.57
C TYR A 51 -4.09 1.36 -9.07
N ASP A 52 -4.71 0.71 -8.09
CA ASP A 52 -4.24 -0.58 -7.57
C ASP A 52 -5.43 -1.44 -7.14
N ASN A 53 -5.85 -2.36 -8.01
CA ASN A 53 -6.94 -3.32 -7.79
C ASN A 53 -8.23 -2.69 -7.22
N GLY A 54 -8.70 -1.61 -7.86
CA GLY A 54 -9.91 -0.91 -7.47
C GLY A 54 -9.68 0.27 -6.53
N TRP A 55 -8.53 0.34 -5.88
CA TRP A 55 -8.15 1.49 -5.07
C TRP A 55 -7.48 2.54 -5.95
N VAL A 56 -7.77 3.81 -5.66
CA VAL A 56 -7.16 4.93 -6.38
C VAL A 56 -6.61 5.92 -5.36
N ILE A 57 -5.35 6.28 -5.52
CA ILE A 57 -4.69 7.31 -4.72
C ILE A 57 -4.47 8.52 -5.61
N GLU A 58 -4.95 9.68 -5.18
CA GLU A 58 -4.63 10.95 -5.83
C GLU A 58 -3.51 11.64 -5.07
N TYR A 59 -2.41 11.91 -5.75
CA TYR A 59 -1.27 12.63 -5.17
C TYR A 59 -1.30 14.09 -5.58
N ASP A 60 -0.88 14.97 -4.67
CA ASP A 60 -0.57 16.36 -4.99
C ASP A 60 0.79 16.39 -5.70
N MET A 61 0.76 16.34 -7.03
CA MET A 61 1.96 16.20 -7.83
C MET A 61 2.84 17.45 -7.79
N GLU A 62 2.26 18.62 -7.61
CA GLU A 62 3.04 19.85 -7.46
C GLU A 62 3.91 19.78 -6.20
N LEU A 63 3.32 19.40 -5.08
CA LEU A 63 4.04 19.24 -3.82
C LEU A 63 5.04 18.07 -3.90
N ALA A 64 4.64 16.95 -4.48
CA ALA A 64 5.50 15.78 -4.62
C ALA A 64 6.74 16.07 -5.47
N CYS A 65 6.57 16.74 -6.59
CA CYS A 65 7.68 17.12 -7.47
C CYS A 65 8.63 18.10 -6.77
N SER A 66 8.11 19.06 -6.04
CA SER A 66 8.90 20.01 -5.27
C SER A 66 9.73 19.34 -4.19
N LEU A 67 9.15 18.39 -3.45
CA LEU A 67 9.86 17.63 -2.41
C LEU A 67 10.93 16.72 -3.01
N ALA A 68 10.64 16.08 -4.12
CA ALA A 68 11.60 15.22 -4.81
C ALA A 68 12.81 16.02 -5.30
N GLU A 69 12.57 17.19 -5.88
CA GLU A 69 13.66 18.07 -6.33
C GLU A 69 14.53 18.52 -5.16
N LYS A 70 13.92 18.94 -4.05
CA LYS A 70 14.65 19.47 -2.89
C LYS A 70 15.35 18.37 -2.08
N LYS A 71 14.69 17.25 -1.83
CA LYS A 71 15.19 16.22 -0.91
C LYS A 71 15.92 15.09 -1.59
N LEU A 72 15.51 14.71 -2.80
CA LEU A 72 16.14 13.63 -3.57
C LEU A 72 17.06 14.13 -4.65
N LYS A 73 16.98 15.41 -4.99
CA LYS A 73 17.78 16.06 -6.03
C LYS A 73 17.67 15.37 -7.39
N ILE A 74 16.45 14.96 -7.72
CA ILE A 74 16.11 14.35 -9.00
C ILE A 74 15.27 15.32 -9.83
N ASP A 75 15.22 15.07 -11.15
CA ASP A 75 14.40 15.87 -12.05
C ASP A 75 12.92 15.71 -11.69
N PRO A 76 12.20 16.82 -11.38
CA PRO A 76 10.78 16.73 -11.07
C PRO A 76 9.92 16.13 -12.19
N ASP A 77 10.38 16.21 -13.45
CA ASP A 77 9.66 15.63 -14.58
C ASP A 77 9.64 14.09 -14.53
N THR A 78 10.56 13.47 -13.79
CA THR A 78 10.60 12.01 -13.62
C THR A 78 9.65 11.51 -12.54
N VAL A 79 9.07 12.41 -11.76
CA VAL A 79 8.19 12.06 -10.63
C VAL A 79 6.75 11.88 -11.15
N VAL A 80 6.30 10.63 -11.14
CA VAL A 80 4.94 10.25 -11.53
C VAL A 80 4.32 9.44 -10.39
N PRO A 81 2.98 9.26 -10.34
CA PRO A 81 2.36 8.50 -9.26
C PRO A 81 2.95 7.10 -9.07
N GLY A 82 3.25 6.40 -10.16
CA GLY A 82 3.90 5.09 -10.11
C GLY A 82 5.26 5.13 -9.42
N PHE A 83 6.05 6.15 -9.68
CA PHE A 83 7.35 6.34 -9.03
C PHE A 83 7.19 6.53 -7.51
N ILE A 84 6.26 7.37 -7.09
CA ILE A 84 6.02 7.65 -5.67
C ILE A 84 5.63 6.37 -4.92
N PHE A 85 4.70 5.62 -5.47
CA PHE A 85 4.21 4.38 -4.85
C PHE A 85 5.25 3.27 -4.90
N ASP A 86 5.78 3.00 -6.08
CA ASP A 86 6.67 1.87 -6.32
C ASP A 86 8.02 2.01 -5.64
N SER A 87 8.50 3.25 -5.46
CA SER A 87 9.73 3.52 -4.72
C SER A 87 9.51 3.53 -3.20
N GLY A 88 8.26 3.40 -2.74
CA GLY A 88 7.93 3.32 -1.32
C GLY A 88 7.83 4.66 -0.62
N TYR A 89 7.91 5.77 -1.33
CA TYR A 89 7.83 7.09 -0.70
C TYR A 89 6.45 7.35 -0.12
N ILE A 90 5.38 6.92 -0.81
CA ILE A 90 4.02 6.84 -0.27
C ILE A 90 3.35 5.61 -0.86
N CYS A 91 3.21 4.55 -0.07
CA CYS A 91 2.57 3.30 -0.50
C CYS A 91 1.72 2.74 0.63
N TRP A 92 1.03 1.61 0.38
CA TRP A 92 0.30 0.93 1.45
C TRP A 92 1.29 0.48 2.53
N GLN A 93 0.92 0.63 3.79
CA GLN A 93 1.71 0.09 4.91
C GLN A 93 1.72 -1.45 4.85
N GLU A 94 0.61 -2.04 4.46
CA GLU A 94 0.45 -3.47 4.23
C GLU A 94 0.67 -3.79 2.74
N MET A 95 0.56 -5.05 2.34
CA MET A 95 0.62 -5.43 0.92
C MET A 95 -0.58 -4.87 0.15
N TYR A 96 -1.74 -4.81 0.79
CA TYR A 96 -2.95 -4.20 0.25
C TYR A 96 -3.82 -3.68 1.39
N PRO A 97 -4.69 -2.69 1.13
CA PRO A 97 -5.57 -2.16 2.17
C PRO A 97 -6.52 -3.23 2.71
N GLY A 98 -6.58 -3.38 4.03
CA GLY A 98 -7.43 -4.36 4.68
C GLY A 98 -6.80 -5.72 4.90
N GLU A 99 -5.53 -5.89 4.57
CA GLU A 99 -4.81 -7.16 4.72
C GLU A 99 -4.91 -7.74 6.12
N GLN A 100 -4.70 -6.92 7.14
CA GLN A 100 -4.71 -7.38 8.54
C GLN A 100 -6.05 -8.00 8.93
N ALA A 101 -7.14 -7.41 8.47
CA ALA A 101 -8.47 -7.95 8.74
C ALA A 101 -8.70 -9.27 8.00
N ASP A 102 -8.26 -9.35 6.75
CA ASP A 102 -8.48 -10.52 5.90
C ASP A 102 -7.73 -11.75 6.40
N ILE A 103 -6.52 -11.58 6.94
CA ILE A 103 -5.64 -12.70 7.32
C ILE A 103 -5.71 -13.04 8.81
N LYS A 104 -6.44 -12.26 9.61
CA LYS A 104 -6.45 -12.42 11.05
C LYS A 104 -6.81 -13.83 11.51
N ASP A 105 -7.89 -14.40 10.98
CA ASP A 105 -8.36 -15.71 11.38
C ASP A 105 -7.42 -16.83 10.93
N GLU A 106 -6.90 -16.74 9.71
CA GLU A 106 -5.95 -17.71 9.19
C GLU A 106 -4.65 -17.74 9.99
N ARG A 107 -4.11 -16.56 10.29
CA ARG A 107 -2.89 -16.45 11.11
C ARG A 107 -3.12 -16.98 12.52
N GLN A 108 -4.29 -16.72 13.10
CA GLN A 108 -4.59 -17.18 14.44
C GLN A 108 -4.59 -18.70 14.53
N LYS A 109 -5.16 -19.39 13.53
CA LYS A 109 -5.15 -20.85 13.48
C LYS A 109 -3.73 -21.41 13.42
N ILE A 110 -2.84 -20.76 12.67
CA ILE A 110 -1.45 -21.19 12.56
C ILE A 110 -0.70 -20.92 13.86
N ILE A 111 -0.94 -19.79 14.50
CA ILE A 111 -0.34 -19.41 15.78
C ILE A 111 -0.71 -20.43 16.89
N GLU A 112 -1.92 -20.97 16.86
CA GLU A 112 -2.36 -21.98 17.81
C GLU A 112 -1.50 -23.25 17.75
N LEU A 113 -0.95 -23.61 16.60
CA LEU A 113 -0.04 -24.74 16.44
C LEU A 113 1.24 -24.58 17.23
N LEU A 114 1.65 -23.35 17.52
CA LEU A 114 2.85 -23.07 18.29
C LEU A 114 2.78 -23.67 19.70
N LYS A 115 1.57 -23.79 20.26
CA LYS A 115 1.34 -24.38 21.59
C LYS A 115 1.49 -25.90 21.58
N GLU A 116 1.26 -26.55 20.44
CA GLU A 116 1.29 -27.99 20.31
C GLU A 116 2.64 -28.50 19.78
N ASP A 117 3.12 -27.93 18.66
CA ASP A 117 4.34 -28.35 17.99
C ASP A 117 4.95 -27.18 17.23
N ARG A 118 6.13 -26.73 17.71
CA ARG A 118 6.85 -25.63 17.09
C ARG A 118 7.28 -25.92 15.66
N GLN A 119 7.64 -27.18 15.37
CA GLN A 119 8.04 -27.59 14.03
C GLN A 119 6.88 -27.46 13.03
N GLN A 120 5.71 -27.93 13.42
CA GLN A 120 4.50 -27.81 12.59
C GLN A 120 4.12 -26.34 12.38
N TYR A 121 4.28 -25.51 13.41
CA TYR A 121 4.02 -24.09 13.28
C TYR A 121 4.92 -23.44 12.21
N LEU A 122 6.22 -23.72 12.25
CA LEU A 122 7.17 -23.16 11.30
C LEU A 122 6.88 -23.58 9.87
N GLU A 123 6.58 -24.88 9.67
CA GLU A 123 6.24 -25.42 8.35
C GLU A 123 4.93 -24.83 7.82
N ALA A 124 3.90 -24.77 8.66
CA ALA A 124 2.59 -24.24 8.27
C ALA A 124 2.69 -22.75 7.92
N MET A 125 3.44 -21.97 8.69
CA MET A 125 3.64 -20.55 8.45
C MET A 125 4.39 -20.31 7.13
N GLN A 126 5.40 -21.11 6.85
CA GLN A 126 6.16 -21.01 5.60
C GLN A 126 5.29 -21.29 4.38
N ILE A 127 4.53 -22.38 4.43
CA ILE A 127 3.62 -22.76 3.34
C ILE A 127 2.54 -21.69 3.14
N TRP A 128 1.97 -21.19 4.24
CA TRP A 128 0.95 -20.16 4.19
C TRP A 128 1.48 -18.87 3.54
N ASN A 129 2.69 -18.44 3.92
CA ASN A 129 3.31 -17.25 3.34
C ASN A 129 3.56 -17.39 1.84
N ILE A 130 4.08 -18.55 1.40
CA ILE A 130 4.34 -18.80 -0.03
C ILE A 130 3.04 -18.77 -0.82
N ASN A 131 2.02 -19.48 -0.36
CA ASN A 131 0.72 -19.53 -1.04
C ASN A 131 0.06 -18.17 -1.10
N ARG A 132 0.17 -17.40 -0.03
CA ARG A 132 -0.40 -16.06 0.05
C ARG A 132 0.27 -15.11 -0.94
N ILE A 133 1.60 -15.15 -1.03
CA ILE A 133 2.34 -14.31 -1.98
C ILE A 133 1.95 -14.65 -3.42
N GLU A 134 1.85 -15.93 -3.76
CA GLU A 134 1.42 -16.35 -5.09
C GLU A 134 0.00 -15.89 -5.41
N GLN A 135 -0.91 -15.99 -4.44
CA GLN A 135 -2.28 -15.52 -4.59
C GLN A 135 -2.34 -14.01 -4.83
N LEU A 136 -1.59 -13.23 -4.06
CA LEU A 136 -1.54 -11.78 -4.21
C LEU A 136 -0.94 -11.37 -5.55
N LYS A 137 0.10 -12.08 -6.02
CA LYS A 137 0.67 -11.84 -7.35
C LYS A 137 -0.35 -12.11 -8.46
N ALA A 138 -1.12 -13.18 -8.33
CA ALA A 138 -2.17 -13.51 -9.29
C ALA A 138 -3.28 -12.45 -9.30
N GLN A 139 -3.57 -11.83 -8.17
CA GLN A 139 -4.53 -10.72 -8.07
C GLN A 139 -4.00 -9.42 -8.67
N GLY A 140 -2.68 -9.27 -8.79
CA GLY A 140 -2.07 -8.11 -9.44
C GLY A 140 -1.73 -6.94 -8.54
N TRP A 141 -1.64 -7.13 -7.21
CA TRP A 141 -1.28 -6.06 -6.29
C TRP A 141 0.14 -5.54 -6.54
N ARG A 142 0.30 -4.22 -6.58
CA ARG A 142 1.55 -3.59 -7.00
C ARG A 142 2.73 -3.91 -6.08
N LYS A 143 2.53 -3.89 -4.77
CA LYS A 143 3.63 -4.15 -3.81
C LYS A 143 4.20 -5.55 -3.96
N VAL A 144 3.34 -6.53 -4.22
CA VAL A 144 3.76 -7.93 -4.36
C VAL A 144 4.54 -8.16 -5.65
N GLN A 145 4.19 -7.44 -6.72
CA GLN A 145 4.88 -7.59 -8.01
C GLN A 145 6.35 -7.21 -7.96
N ARG A 146 6.74 -6.42 -6.95
CA ARG A 146 8.09 -5.88 -6.79
C ARG A 146 8.92 -6.59 -5.72
N ALA A 147 8.28 -7.45 -4.96
CA ALA A 147 8.95 -8.21 -3.90
C ALA A 147 9.81 -9.35 -4.46
#